data_01bbfb98cafa009e3395ef6e20a42625
#
_entry.id   01bbfb98cafa009e3395ef6e20a42625
#
_cell.length_a   1.000
_cell.length_b   1.000
_cell.length_c   1.000
_cell.angle_alpha   90.00
_cell.angle_beta   90.00
_cell.angle_gamma   90.00
#
_symmetry.space_group_name_H-M   'P 1'
#
loop_
_entity.id
_entity.type
_entity.pdbx_description
1 polymer ?
#
loop_
_entity_poly.entity_id
_entity_poly.type
_entity_poly.pdbx_seq_one_letter_code
_entity_poly.pdbx_strand_id
1 'polypeptide(L)'
;MLEGSLAIVVAISAGVCEEIVFRGYLQRQFRALTGSAPIAVLLQAVVFGVPHVYQGTRLAAMVCLYGILFGVLALWRRSLRPGILAHAWSDIAARLLRI
;
A
#
# COMPACT_ATOMS: atom_id res chain seq x y z
N MET A 1 1.00 8.80 -24.60
CA MET A 1 0.27 7.85 -25.42
C MET A 1 0.42 6.45 -24.91
N LEU A 2 1.14 5.57 -25.64
CA LEU A 2 1.35 4.20 -25.15
C LEU A 2 2.04 4.18 -23.79
N GLU A 3 3.06 4.99 -23.60
CA GLU A 3 3.78 5.09 -22.33
C GLU A 3 2.88 5.53 -21.18
N GLY A 4 2.01 6.52 -21.43
CA GLY A 4 1.05 6.98 -20.44
C GLY A 4 0.02 5.90 -20.09
N SER A 5 -0.46 5.17 -21.10
CA SER A 5 -1.41 4.08 -20.91
C SER A 5 -0.78 2.94 -20.14
N LEU A 6 0.47 2.57 -20.46
CA LEU A 6 1.22 1.56 -19.73
C LEU A 6 1.48 1.97 -18.29
N ALA A 7 1.82 3.23 -18.05
CA ALA A 7 2.02 3.74 -16.70
C ALA A 7 0.77 3.63 -15.84
N ILE A 8 -0.40 3.95 -16.41
CA ILE A 8 -1.69 3.82 -15.72
C ILE A 8 -2.00 2.36 -15.40
N VAL A 9 -1.80 1.45 -16.36
CA VAL A 9 -2.03 0.02 -16.17
C VAL A 9 -1.12 -0.52 -15.08
N VAL A 10 0.16 -0.15 -15.08
CA VAL A 10 1.11 -0.57 -14.06
C VAL A 10 0.70 -0.04 -12.69
N ALA A 11 0.29 1.22 -12.60
CA ALA A 11 -0.14 1.83 -11.35
C ALA A 11 -1.38 1.14 -10.77
N ILE A 12 -2.36 0.83 -11.59
CA ILE A 12 -3.56 0.11 -11.16
C ILE A 12 -3.21 -1.30 -10.72
N SER A 13 -2.38 -2.00 -11.50
CA SER A 13 -1.95 -3.36 -11.17
C SER A 13 -1.19 -3.40 -9.85
N ALA A 14 -0.26 -2.46 -9.65
CA ALA A 14 0.51 -2.36 -8.42
C ALA A 14 -0.43 -2.09 -7.22
N GLY A 15 -1.37 -1.15 -7.37
CA GLY A 15 -2.33 -0.84 -6.33
C GLY A 15 -3.17 -2.06 -5.92
N VAL A 16 -3.68 -2.79 -6.90
CA VAL A 16 -4.48 -3.99 -6.64
C VAL A 16 -3.63 -5.09 -5.99
N CYS A 17 -2.50 -5.42 -6.61
CA CYS A 17 -1.65 -6.53 -6.15
C CYS A 17 -1.07 -6.23 -4.77
N GLU A 18 -0.56 -5.03 -4.54
CA GLU A 18 0.03 -4.68 -3.26
C GLU A 18 -1.01 -4.65 -2.14
N GLU A 19 -2.21 -4.13 -2.40
CA GLU A 19 -3.27 -4.15 -1.39
C GLU A 19 -3.71 -5.58 -1.06
N ILE A 20 -3.82 -6.45 -2.04
CA ILE A 20 -4.17 -7.86 -1.80
C ILE A 20 -3.09 -8.54 -0.96
N VAL A 21 -1.82 -8.34 -1.29
CA VAL A 21 -0.71 -8.99 -0.59
C VAL A 21 -0.56 -8.43 0.83
N PHE A 22 -0.47 -7.11 0.97
CA PHE A 22 -0.14 -6.50 2.27
C PHE A 22 -1.33 -6.37 3.20
N ARG A 23 -2.48 -5.90 2.71
CA ARG A 23 -3.67 -5.69 3.56
C ARG A 23 -4.62 -6.87 3.52
N GLY A 24 -4.69 -7.56 2.38
CA GLY A 24 -5.54 -8.74 2.27
C GLY A 24 -4.92 -9.99 2.87
N TYR A 25 -3.60 -10.15 2.77
CA TYR A 25 -2.92 -11.36 3.24
C TYR A 25 -2.06 -11.12 4.48
N LEU A 26 -0.98 -10.35 4.35
CA LEU A 26 -0.01 -10.18 5.43
C LEU A 26 -0.62 -9.58 6.69
N GLN A 27 -1.42 -8.54 6.55
CA GLN A 27 -2.05 -7.91 7.70
C GLN A 27 -2.94 -8.89 8.45
N ARG A 28 -3.69 -9.72 7.73
CA ARG A 28 -4.53 -10.75 8.36
C ARG A 28 -3.70 -11.83 9.05
N GLN A 29 -2.57 -12.23 8.45
CA GLN A 29 -1.67 -13.20 9.05
C GLN A 29 -1.06 -12.64 10.33
N PHE A 30 -0.57 -11.41 10.31
CA PHE A 30 -0.02 -10.77 11.50
C PHE A 30 -1.07 -10.60 12.58
N ARG A 31 -2.30 -10.29 12.21
CA ARG A 31 -3.39 -10.20 13.19
C ARG A 31 -3.67 -11.55 13.82
N ALA A 32 -3.68 -12.62 13.05
CA ALA A 32 -3.88 -13.98 13.56
C ALA A 32 -2.75 -14.39 14.50
N LEU A 33 -1.50 -14.05 14.15
CA LEU A 33 -0.33 -14.44 14.96
C LEU A 33 -0.18 -13.62 16.22
N THR A 34 -0.49 -12.33 16.18
CA THR A 34 -0.29 -11.42 17.32
C THR A 34 -1.54 -11.20 18.15
N GLY A 35 -2.71 -11.49 17.62
CA GLY A 35 -3.99 -11.23 18.27
C GLY A 35 -4.33 -9.73 18.33
N SER A 36 -3.60 -8.88 17.62
CA SER A 36 -3.75 -7.43 17.71
C SER A 36 -3.86 -6.80 16.32
N ALA A 37 -4.96 -6.09 16.07
CA ALA A 37 -5.13 -5.35 14.83
C ALA A 37 -4.14 -4.18 14.70
N PRO A 38 -3.89 -3.35 15.74
CA PRO A 38 -2.88 -2.28 15.63
C PRO A 38 -1.48 -2.80 15.33
N ILE A 39 -1.06 -3.87 15.99
CA ILE A 39 0.26 -4.46 15.75
C ILE A 39 0.35 -4.99 14.33
N ALA A 40 -0.71 -5.64 13.85
CA ALA A 40 -0.76 -6.15 12.48
C ALA A 40 -0.60 -5.04 11.45
N VAL A 41 -1.27 -3.91 11.67
CA VAL A 41 -1.14 -2.74 10.79
C VAL A 41 0.30 -2.24 10.77
N LEU A 42 0.92 -2.11 11.93
CA LEU A 42 2.31 -1.64 12.02
C LEU A 42 3.28 -2.60 11.34
N LEU A 43 3.13 -3.90 11.59
CA LEU A 43 4.03 -4.90 11.00
C LEU A 43 3.94 -4.93 9.47
N GLN A 44 2.73 -4.94 8.92
CA GLN A 44 2.60 -4.94 7.47
C GLN A 44 3.10 -3.63 6.85
N ALA A 45 2.93 -2.50 7.55
CA ALA A 45 3.42 -1.21 7.06
C ALA A 45 4.95 -1.18 7.01
N VAL A 46 5.63 -1.74 8.00
CA VAL A 46 7.09 -1.85 8.00
C VAL A 46 7.56 -2.74 6.85
N VAL A 47 6.93 -3.91 6.69
CA VAL A 47 7.26 -4.82 5.58
C VAL A 47 7.02 -4.15 4.24
N PHE A 48 5.99 -3.32 4.13
CA PHE A 48 5.67 -2.58 2.91
C PHE A 48 6.70 -1.48 2.61
N GLY A 49 7.18 -0.79 3.64
CA GLY A 49 8.08 0.35 3.48
C GLY A 49 9.56 0.00 3.36
N VAL A 50 10.03 -1.03 4.09
CA VAL A 50 11.45 -1.38 4.13
C VAL A 50 12.05 -1.64 2.74
N PRO A 51 11.38 -2.35 1.80
CA PRO A 51 11.94 -2.54 0.46
C PRO A 51 12.18 -1.25 -0.31
N HIS A 52 11.59 -0.13 0.10
CA HIS A 52 11.76 1.17 -0.56
C HIS A 52 12.98 1.95 -0.04
N VAL A 53 13.72 1.41 0.92
CA VAL A 53 14.89 2.08 1.50
C VAL A 53 15.93 2.41 0.42
N TYR A 54 16.06 1.57 -0.62
CA TYR A 54 16.98 1.83 -1.72
C TYR A 54 16.67 3.14 -2.48
N GLN A 55 15.43 3.64 -2.37
CA GLN A 55 15.02 4.90 -2.98
C GLN A 55 15.19 6.08 -2.01
N GLY A 56 15.69 5.83 -0.80
CA GLY A 56 15.91 6.84 0.22
C GLY A 56 15.05 6.59 1.45
N THR A 57 15.60 6.93 2.62
CA THR A 57 14.92 6.71 3.91
C THR A 57 13.65 7.56 4.03
N ARG A 58 13.66 8.77 3.45
CA ARG A 58 12.48 9.64 3.47
C ARG A 58 11.31 9.01 2.73
N LEU A 59 11.58 8.48 1.53
CA LEU A 59 10.54 7.80 0.76
C LEU A 59 10.05 6.55 1.46
N ALA A 60 10.97 5.75 2.02
CA ALA A 60 10.61 4.55 2.78
C ALA A 60 9.70 4.89 3.96
N ALA A 61 10.01 5.98 4.69
CA ALA A 61 9.17 6.43 5.80
C ALA A 61 7.78 6.83 5.31
N MET A 62 7.69 7.54 4.19
CA MET A 62 6.41 7.92 3.59
C MET A 62 5.60 6.70 3.16
N VAL A 63 6.25 5.70 2.58
CA VAL A 63 5.60 4.46 2.15
C VAL A 63 5.09 3.68 3.37
N CYS A 64 5.86 3.64 4.47
CA CYS A 64 5.39 3.05 5.73
C CYS A 64 4.13 3.76 6.24
N LEU A 65 4.12 5.08 6.19
CA LEU A 65 2.98 5.88 6.62
C LEU A 65 1.74 5.57 5.77
N TYR A 66 1.89 5.49 4.45
CA TYR A 66 0.82 5.05 3.57
C TYR A 66 0.35 3.64 3.91
N GLY A 67 1.28 2.76 4.25
CA GLY A 67 0.95 1.40 4.69
C GLY A 67 0.06 1.40 5.93
N ILE A 68 0.33 2.26 6.89
CA ILE A 68 -0.49 2.42 8.09
C ILE A 68 -1.88 2.93 7.70
N LEU A 69 -1.95 3.97 6.88
CA LEU A 69 -3.22 4.56 6.46
C LEU A 69 -4.09 3.57 5.72
N PHE A 70 -3.53 2.85 4.76
CA PHE A 70 -4.28 1.85 3.99
C PHE A 70 -4.66 0.65 4.84
N GLY A 71 -3.82 0.27 5.80
CA GLY A 71 -4.13 -0.80 6.74
C GLY A 71 -5.31 -0.46 7.64
N VAL A 72 -5.33 0.76 8.19
CA VAL A 72 -6.44 1.26 8.99
C VAL A 72 -7.71 1.36 8.15
N LEU A 73 -7.59 1.85 6.93
CA LEU A 73 -8.72 1.96 6.01
C LEU A 73 -9.35 0.59 5.72
N ALA A 74 -8.52 -0.43 5.48
CA ALA A 74 -8.98 -1.78 5.22
C ALA A 74 -9.73 -2.36 6.43
N LEU A 75 -9.23 -2.12 7.63
CA LEU A 75 -9.89 -2.56 8.87
C LEU A 75 -11.22 -1.83 9.07
N TRP A 76 -11.20 -0.51 8.93
CA TRP A 76 -12.38 0.33 9.17
C TRP A 76 -13.51 0.01 8.22
N ARG A 77 -13.20 -0.13 6.94
CA ARG A 77 -14.21 -0.40 5.92
C ARG A 77 -14.50 -1.89 5.73
N ARG A 78 -13.71 -2.74 6.36
CA ARG A 78 -13.79 -4.22 6.21
C ARG A 78 -13.75 -4.63 4.74
N SER A 79 -12.98 -3.90 3.94
CA SER A 79 -12.89 -4.10 2.49
C SER A 79 -11.59 -3.53 1.99
N LEU A 80 -11.03 -4.15 0.94
CA LEU A 80 -9.84 -3.66 0.26
C LEU A 80 -10.17 -2.62 -0.81
N ARG A 81 -11.43 -2.50 -1.21
CA ARG A 81 -11.83 -1.63 -2.32
C ARG A 81 -11.42 -0.18 -2.12
N PRO A 82 -11.72 0.48 -0.97
CA PRO A 82 -11.28 1.86 -0.78
C PRO A 82 -9.77 2.03 -0.83
N GLY A 83 -9.02 1.10 -0.22
CA GLY A 83 -7.56 1.13 -0.24
C GLY A 83 -7.01 0.94 -1.65
N ILE A 84 -7.56 0.00 -2.41
CA ILE A 84 -7.16 -0.25 -3.79
C ILE A 84 -7.36 1.02 -4.62
N LEU A 85 -8.52 1.66 -4.49
CA LEU A 85 -8.82 2.88 -5.24
C LEU A 85 -7.89 4.03 -4.85
N ALA A 86 -7.68 4.22 -3.54
CA ALA A 86 -6.79 5.27 -3.05
C ALA A 86 -5.33 5.02 -3.45
N HIS A 87 -4.88 3.77 -3.35
CA HIS A 87 -3.51 3.39 -3.70
C HIS A 87 -3.26 3.59 -5.19
N ALA A 88 -4.14 3.07 -6.04
CA ALA A 88 -4.03 3.23 -7.49
C ALA A 88 -4.07 4.70 -7.89
N TRP A 89 -4.94 5.49 -7.28
CA TRP A 89 -5.02 6.93 -7.53
C TRP A 89 -3.73 7.64 -7.14
N SER A 90 -3.17 7.29 -5.97
CA SER A 90 -1.91 7.87 -5.51
C SER A 90 -0.77 7.59 -6.49
N ASP A 91 -0.68 6.35 -6.98
CA ASP A 91 0.35 5.96 -7.94
C ASP A 91 0.19 6.70 -9.27
N ILE A 92 -1.05 6.84 -9.75
CA ILE A 92 -1.34 7.58 -10.97
C ILE A 92 -0.99 9.05 -10.79
N ALA A 93 -1.41 9.66 -9.67
CA ALA A 93 -1.15 11.07 -9.40
C ALA A 93 0.36 11.34 -9.30
N ALA A 94 1.11 10.47 -8.65
CA ALA A 94 2.56 10.61 -8.54
C ALA A 94 3.23 10.59 -9.91
N ARG A 95 2.79 9.70 -10.80
CA ARG A 95 3.35 9.61 -12.16
C ARG A 95 2.98 10.82 -13.01
N LEU A 96 1.72 11.27 -12.94
CA LEU A 96 1.26 12.44 -13.71
C LEU A 96 1.92 13.72 -13.23
N LEU A 97 2.14 13.86 -11.92
CA LEU A 97 2.79 15.04 -11.33
C LEU A 97 4.30 14.90 -11.26
N ARG A 98 4.84 13.77 -11.61
CA ARG A 98 6.27 13.46 -11.57
C ARG A 98 6.91 13.66 -10.20
N ILE A 99 6.18 13.21 -9.18
CA ILE A 99 6.65 13.31 -7.79
C ILE A 99 7.03 11.95 -7.20
#